data_3110ab048ef82af4eba0ea9e8d6187fc
#
_entry.id   3110ab048ef82af4eba0ea9e8d6187fc
#
_cell.length_a   1.000
_cell.length_b   1.000
_cell.length_c   1.000
_cell.angle_alpha   90.00
_cell.angle_beta   90.00
_cell.angle_gamma   90.00
#
_symmetry.space_group_name_H-M   'P 1'
#
loop_
_entity.id
_entity.type
_entity.pdbx_description
1 polymer ?
#
loop_
_entity_poly.entity_id
_entity_poly.type
_entity_poly.pdbx_seq_one_letter_code
_entity_poly.pdbx_strand_id
1 'polypeptide(L)'
;MTLDKKLNDAFEEMMKYRQSIGYATATYRSSVPPFINFCVKNHPLSARITQEMVDEWLAYYPYTVNSKAAFISLLREYTKYLNFLGYDDYIPDDDYVVKRIAFNPY
;
A
#
# COMPACT_ATOMS: atom_id res chain seq x y z
N MET A 1 1.74 -6.97 18.55
CA MET A 1 1.97 -7.38 17.15
C MET A 1 2.86 -6.36 16.47
N THR A 2 3.88 -6.80 15.77
CA THR A 2 4.76 -5.90 15.03
C THR A 2 4.07 -5.43 13.74
N LEU A 3 4.53 -4.30 13.21
CA LEU A 3 4.04 -3.82 11.92
C LEU A 3 4.26 -4.87 10.81
N ASP A 4 5.45 -5.49 10.81
CA ASP A 4 5.80 -6.54 9.86
C ASP A 4 4.77 -7.68 9.87
N LYS A 5 4.50 -8.24 11.05
CA LYS A 5 3.56 -9.36 11.17
C LYS A 5 2.14 -8.93 10.78
N LYS A 6 1.69 -7.77 11.26
CA LYS A 6 0.37 -7.25 10.93
C LYS A 6 0.17 -7.12 9.42
N LEU A 7 1.10 -6.45 8.75
CA LEU A 7 0.95 -6.15 7.33
C LEU A 7 1.06 -7.39 6.46
N ASN A 8 2.01 -8.28 6.78
CA ASN A 8 2.19 -9.49 5.99
C ASN A 8 1.06 -10.49 6.21
N ASP A 9 0.61 -10.67 7.44
CA ASP A 9 -0.50 -11.59 7.73
C ASP A 9 -1.78 -11.12 7.04
N ALA A 10 -2.09 -9.83 7.12
CA ALA A 10 -3.27 -9.26 6.48
C ALA A 10 -3.18 -9.37 4.96
N PHE A 11 -1.99 -9.14 4.40
CA PHE A 11 -1.79 -9.25 2.97
C PHE A 11 -2.04 -10.67 2.47
N GLU A 12 -1.47 -11.68 3.14
CA GLU A 12 -1.67 -13.07 2.73
C GLU A 12 -3.13 -13.50 2.89
N GLU A 13 -3.80 -13.04 3.93
CA GLU A 13 -5.22 -13.33 4.12
C GLU A 13 -6.05 -12.74 2.98
N MET A 14 -5.78 -11.50 2.60
CA MET A 14 -6.45 -10.84 1.48
C MET A 14 -6.20 -11.60 0.17
N MET A 15 -4.96 -12.06 -0.08
CA MET A 15 -4.63 -12.80 -1.29
C MET A 15 -5.37 -14.13 -1.36
N LYS A 16 -5.43 -14.84 -0.25
CA LYS A 16 -6.20 -16.09 -0.19
C LYS A 16 -7.67 -15.87 -0.49
N TYR A 17 -8.25 -14.81 0.06
CA TYR A 17 -9.65 -14.49 -0.19
C TYR A 17 -9.87 -14.19 -1.68
N ARG A 18 -9.02 -13.35 -2.28
CA ARG A 18 -9.16 -13.00 -3.70
C ARG A 18 -9.02 -14.22 -4.60
N GLN A 19 -8.09 -15.12 -4.30
CA GLN A 19 -7.93 -16.36 -5.06
C GLN A 19 -9.16 -17.26 -4.94
N SER A 20 -9.76 -17.32 -3.75
CA SER A 20 -10.92 -18.18 -3.51
C SER A 20 -12.14 -17.77 -4.32
N ILE A 21 -12.24 -16.50 -4.70
CA ILE A 21 -13.34 -15.98 -5.52
C ILE A 21 -12.94 -15.75 -6.99
N GLY A 22 -11.76 -16.25 -7.37
CA GLY A 22 -11.34 -16.25 -8.78
C GLY A 22 -10.62 -15.00 -9.25
N TYR A 23 -10.23 -14.09 -8.37
CA TYR A 23 -9.49 -12.90 -8.76
C TYR A 23 -7.98 -13.16 -8.83
N ALA A 24 -7.33 -12.53 -9.81
CA ALA A 24 -5.88 -12.60 -9.96
C ALA A 24 -5.17 -11.85 -8.82
N THR A 25 -4.02 -12.36 -8.40
CA THR A 25 -3.24 -11.77 -7.31
C THR A 25 -1.83 -11.37 -7.70
N ALA A 26 -1.40 -11.67 -8.94
CA ALA A 26 -0.01 -11.47 -9.35
C ALA A 26 0.46 -10.02 -9.19
N THR A 27 -0.36 -9.05 -9.59
CA THR A 27 -0.01 -7.64 -9.50
C THR A 27 0.13 -7.18 -8.04
N TYR A 28 -0.76 -7.66 -7.18
CA TYR A 28 -0.66 -7.37 -5.74
C TYR A 28 0.63 -7.94 -5.18
N ARG A 29 0.95 -9.20 -5.51
CA ARG A 29 2.13 -9.88 -4.97
C ARG A 29 3.45 -9.27 -5.45
N SER A 30 3.45 -8.61 -6.60
CA SER A 30 4.65 -7.92 -7.09
C SER A 30 4.79 -6.50 -6.56
N SER A 31 3.69 -5.85 -6.19
CA SER A 31 3.68 -4.42 -5.86
C SER A 31 3.60 -4.12 -4.37
N VAL A 32 2.81 -4.87 -3.61
CA VAL A 32 2.57 -4.54 -2.20
C VAL A 32 3.68 -5.00 -1.26
N PRO A 33 4.23 -6.22 -1.37
CA PRO A 33 5.30 -6.66 -0.47
C PRO A 33 6.53 -5.74 -0.42
N PRO A 34 7.05 -5.19 -1.55
CA PRO A 34 8.14 -4.23 -1.48
C PRO A 34 7.79 -2.99 -0.65
N PHE A 35 6.57 -2.50 -0.77
CA PHE A 35 6.09 -1.38 0.04
C PHE A 35 6.05 -1.74 1.52
N ILE A 36 5.54 -2.93 1.86
CA ILE A 36 5.52 -3.42 3.24
C ILE A 36 6.95 -3.45 3.82
N ASN A 37 7.90 -3.99 3.06
CA ASN A 37 9.29 -4.06 3.49
C ASN A 37 9.87 -2.67 3.72
N PHE A 38 9.55 -1.71 2.85
CA PHE A 38 9.98 -0.32 3.00
C PHE A 38 9.44 0.28 4.31
N CYS A 39 8.15 0.08 4.58
CA CYS A 39 7.52 0.61 5.80
C CYS A 39 8.15 0.02 7.05
N VAL A 40 8.36 -1.28 7.07
CA VAL A 40 8.94 -1.98 8.23
C VAL A 40 10.38 -1.53 8.46
N LYS A 41 11.15 -1.38 7.38
CA LYS A 41 12.55 -0.99 7.48
C LYS A 41 12.73 0.44 7.97
N ASN A 42 11.91 1.37 7.46
CA ASN A 42 12.09 2.80 7.73
C ASN A 42 11.24 3.31 8.90
N HIS A 43 10.20 2.59 9.27
CA HIS A 43 9.29 2.97 10.36
C HIS A 43 9.00 1.78 11.27
N PRO A 44 10.04 1.15 11.85
CA PRO A 44 9.86 -0.11 12.61
C PRO A 44 9.01 0.03 13.86
N LEU A 45 8.87 1.25 14.39
CA LEU A 45 8.08 1.49 15.60
C LEU A 45 6.64 1.91 15.30
N SER A 46 6.28 2.08 14.03
CA SER A 46 4.92 2.44 13.66
C SER A 46 3.98 1.25 13.86
N ALA A 47 2.75 1.54 14.25
CA ALA A 47 1.71 0.52 14.38
C ALA A 47 0.83 0.42 13.14
N ARG A 48 1.01 1.32 12.16
CA ARG A 48 0.12 1.41 11.00
C ARG A 48 0.80 2.08 9.81
N ILE A 49 0.20 1.91 8.62
CA ILE A 49 0.59 2.65 7.43
C ILE A 49 0.10 4.09 7.60
N THR A 50 0.99 5.05 7.34
CA THR A 50 0.68 6.47 7.43
C THR A 50 0.81 7.14 6.07
N GLN A 51 0.23 8.33 5.92
CA GLN A 51 0.39 9.13 4.70
C GLN A 51 1.87 9.40 4.41
N GLU A 52 2.66 9.67 5.45
CA GLU A 52 4.10 9.91 5.30
C GLU A 52 4.81 8.74 4.63
N MET A 53 4.48 7.51 5.02
CA MET A 53 5.07 6.32 4.41
C MET A 53 4.75 6.22 2.93
N VAL A 54 3.51 6.53 2.55
CA VAL A 54 3.10 6.51 1.14
C VAL A 54 3.82 7.61 0.35
N ASP A 55 3.90 8.82 0.90
CA ASP A 55 4.61 9.92 0.28
C ASP A 55 6.09 9.58 0.07
N GLU A 56 6.74 9.01 1.07
CA GLU A 56 8.15 8.61 1.01
C GLU A 56 8.37 7.52 -0.03
N TRP A 57 7.48 6.54 -0.08
CA TRP A 57 7.60 5.44 -1.04
C TRP A 57 7.52 5.95 -2.47
N LEU A 58 6.55 6.81 -2.77
CA LEU A 58 6.37 7.35 -4.12
C LEU A 58 7.50 8.28 -4.51
N ALA A 59 8.11 8.98 -3.55
CA ALA A 59 9.28 9.82 -3.80
C ALA A 59 10.55 9.00 -4.01
N TYR A 60 10.66 7.86 -3.33
CA TYR A 60 11.84 7.01 -3.37
C TYR A 60 11.97 6.25 -4.69
N TYR A 61 10.86 5.77 -5.24
CA TYR A 61 10.89 4.95 -6.45
C TYR A 61 10.68 5.80 -7.71
N PRO A 62 11.50 5.59 -8.74
CA PRO A 62 11.42 6.37 -9.98
C PRO A 62 10.32 5.85 -10.91
N TYR A 63 9.12 5.65 -10.40
CA TYR A 63 8.00 5.21 -11.21
C TYR A 63 7.43 6.37 -12.02
N THR A 64 6.85 6.04 -13.18
CA THR A 64 6.08 7.03 -13.94
C THR A 64 4.81 7.39 -13.17
N VAL A 65 4.18 8.52 -13.57
CA VAL A 65 2.91 8.95 -12.97
C VAL A 65 1.85 7.84 -13.10
N ASN A 66 1.79 7.19 -14.26
CA ASN A 66 0.83 6.10 -14.48
C ASN A 66 1.09 4.89 -13.57
N SER A 67 2.36 4.53 -13.40
CA SER A 67 2.71 3.42 -12.50
C SER A 67 2.41 3.75 -11.05
N LYS A 68 2.65 5.00 -10.64
CA LYS A 68 2.31 5.45 -9.28
C LYS A 68 0.80 5.41 -9.05
N ALA A 69 0.01 5.84 -10.04
CA ALA A 69 -1.45 5.79 -9.93
C ALA A 69 -1.95 4.35 -9.82
N ALA A 70 -1.37 3.43 -10.60
CA ALA A 70 -1.72 2.02 -10.54
C ALA A 70 -1.39 1.44 -9.16
N PHE A 71 -0.23 1.76 -8.60
CA PHE A 71 0.14 1.33 -7.27
C PHE A 71 -0.83 1.85 -6.21
N ILE A 72 -1.22 3.12 -6.30
CA ILE A 72 -2.16 3.71 -5.34
C ILE A 72 -3.51 2.99 -5.38
N SER A 73 -3.97 2.59 -6.56
CA SER A 73 -5.21 1.82 -6.68
C SER A 73 -5.13 0.49 -5.93
N LEU A 74 -4.00 -0.22 -6.07
CA LEU A 74 -3.78 -1.48 -5.34
C LEU A 74 -3.67 -1.22 -3.84
N LEU A 75 -2.94 -0.20 -3.45
CA LEU A 75 -2.74 0.14 -2.04
C LEU A 75 -4.05 0.53 -1.36
N ARG A 76 -4.93 1.25 -2.07
CA ARG A 76 -6.26 1.59 -1.54
C ARG A 76 -7.03 0.33 -1.17
N GLU A 77 -7.07 -0.65 -2.05
CA GLU A 77 -7.79 -1.89 -1.77
C GLU A 77 -7.19 -2.64 -0.60
N TYR A 78 -5.88 -2.67 -0.50
CA TYR A 78 -5.20 -3.31 0.62
C TYR A 78 -5.46 -2.57 1.95
N THR A 79 -5.35 -1.24 1.97
CA THR A 79 -5.58 -0.47 3.20
C THR A 79 -7.05 -0.44 3.60
N LYS A 80 -7.98 -0.50 2.64
CA LYS A 80 -9.39 -0.72 2.94
C LYS A 80 -9.60 -2.06 3.65
N TYR A 81 -8.90 -3.10 3.19
CA TYR A 81 -8.98 -4.41 3.83
C TYR A 81 -8.45 -4.35 5.26
N LEU A 82 -7.33 -3.65 5.48
CA LEU A 82 -6.80 -3.46 6.84
C LEU A 82 -7.84 -2.78 7.74
N ASN A 83 -8.51 -1.76 7.24
CA ASN A 83 -9.57 -1.09 8.02
C ASN A 83 -10.77 -1.99 8.25
N PHE A 84 -11.11 -2.84 7.29
CA PHE A 84 -12.14 -3.85 7.46
C PHE A 84 -11.81 -4.81 8.61
N LEU A 85 -10.53 -5.15 8.79
CA LEU A 85 -10.06 -6.00 9.88
C LEU A 85 -10.06 -5.29 11.25
N GLY A 86 -10.35 -3.99 11.27
CA GLY A 86 -10.40 -3.22 12.50
C GLY A 86 -9.16 -2.38 12.78
N TYR A 87 -8.19 -2.37 11.87
CA TYR A 87 -7.01 -1.51 12.00
C TYR A 87 -7.31 -0.09 11.48
N ASP A 88 -6.46 0.86 11.86
CA ASP A 88 -6.64 2.28 11.52
C ASP A 88 -5.49 2.73 10.61
N ASP A 89 -5.42 2.16 9.42
CA ASP A 89 -4.37 2.49 8.45
C ASP A 89 -4.84 3.58 7.49
N TYR A 90 -3.90 4.40 7.03
CA TYR A 90 -4.21 5.47 6.09
C TYR A 90 -4.66 4.89 4.75
N ILE A 91 -5.78 5.40 4.23
CA ILE A 91 -6.32 5.02 2.92
C ILE A 91 -6.09 6.18 1.97
N PRO A 92 -5.19 6.05 0.97
CA PRO A 92 -4.98 7.14 0.02
C PRO A 92 -6.20 7.38 -0.87
N ASP A 93 -6.41 8.64 -1.27
CA ASP A 93 -7.49 9.00 -2.17
C ASP A 93 -7.26 8.47 -3.58
N ASP A 94 -8.32 8.32 -4.36
CA ASP A 94 -8.22 7.91 -5.77
C ASP A 94 -7.32 8.82 -6.58
N ASP A 95 -7.37 10.11 -6.31
CA ASP A 95 -6.61 11.13 -7.03
C ASP A 95 -5.31 11.51 -6.31
N TYR A 96 -4.81 10.64 -5.42
CA TYR A 96 -3.61 10.89 -4.62
C TYR A 96 -2.44 11.33 -5.47
N VAL A 97 -2.15 10.62 -6.56
CA VAL A 97 -1.01 10.92 -7.44
C VAL A 97 -1.22 12.25 -8.15
N VAL A 98 -2.44 12.51 -8.63
CA VAL A 98 -2.77 13.77 -9.29
C VAL A 98 -2.57 14.95 -8.34
N LYS A 99 -3.07 14.86 -7.12
CA LYS A 99 -2.98 15.95 -6.15
C LYS A 99 -1.57 16.18 -5.62
N ARG A 100 -0.80 15.10 -5.42
CA ARG A 100 0.46 15.19 -4.69
C ARG A 100 1.70 15.07 -5.54
N ILE A 101 1.58 14.42 -6.71
CA ILE A 101 2.72 14.12 -7.58
C ILE A 101 2.59 14.79 -8.93
N ALA A 102 1.47 14.53 -9.64
CA ALA A 102 1.32 14.95 -11.04
C ALA A 102 1.26 16.47 -11.22
N PHE A 103 0.72 17.19 -10.24
CA PHE A 103 0.61 18.65 -10.28
C PHE A 103 1.71 19.36 -9.51
N ASN A 104 2.68 18.66 -8.99
CA ASN A 104 3.84 19.28 -8.40
C ASN A 104 4.72 19.79 -9.56
N PRO A 105 4.93 21.10 -9.72
CA PRO A 105 5.67 21.62 -10.86
C PRO A 105 7.14 21.23 -10.84
N TYR A 106 7.63 20.76 -9.76
CA TYR A 106 9.05 20.39 -9.65
C TYR A 106 9.24 19.13 -8.82
#